data_d0670aecfa4db10259eb779637764540
#
_entry.id   d0670aecfa4db10259eb779637764540
#
_cell.length_a   1.000
_cell.length_b   1.000
_cell.length_c   1.000
_cell.angle_alpha   90.00
_cell.angle_beta   90.00
_cell.angle_gamma   90.00
#
_symmetry.space_group_name_H-M   'P 1'
#
loop_
_entity.id
_entity.type
_entity.pdbx_description
1 polymer ?
#
loop_
_entity_poly.entity_id
_entity_poly.type
_entity_poly.pdbx_seq_one_letter_code
_entity_poly.pdbx_strand_id
1 'polypeptide(L)'
;VTNDPSTPSGSPGDDGLPPEIMRIFRDLNGGHDLPPQLVEQLKAMGIADADPAQVAAMTSQIKSMFTPGAQRKGVDVTSATATAQEHAESEDHEMGSRETVLAEQAVRVASMWLDQVTDLEAPALTGAALSRAQWIEETMPVWASLVDPVADGLSSAIRDSMTARLGDADAPDLQAMGLPAGMDLSMLKQQLAPFVDTMASTLITGQTAEAVGTLSSDTLTATEVGVPLLTSQVAMLPGNLARFADGLDVSLDEVWLHLAAREAARMRLFTAVPWIGPQILAAVQSYARGIAIDTDAIDAAVRDIDPSDPEALQDALTGGFLNPSPTAAQRQALVQLETWLALVEGWVDHVAASATRAHLPHTAAMTEMIRRRRATGGPAEKTFAGLVGLELRPRRLRDAASLFAALEERVGASGRDGVWAHPDVAPSGADLDDILGFVERTATGGGSSESADLDAALESILREADEGGSGEGGSATGGSGPGSPTTP
;
A
#
# COMPACT_ATOMS: atom_id res chain seq x y z
N VAL A 1 79.98 -8.92 25.54
CA VAL A 1 79.43 -8.53 26.86
C VAL A 1 78.05 -8.11 26.71
N THR A 2 77.08 -9.07 26.92
CA THR A 2 75.98 -8.98 27.89
C THR A 2 74.98 -7.87 27.61
N ASN A 3 73.75 -8.08 27.49
CA ASN A 3 72.78 -8.88 28.24
C ASN A 3 71.42 -8.77 27.56
N ASP A 4 70.77 -9.85 27.40
CA ASP A 4 69.31 -9.97 27.27
C ASP A 4 68.66 -9.73 28.61
N PRO A 5 67.46 -9.12 28.68
CA PRO A 5 66.48 -9.77 29.45
C PRO A 5 65.05 -9.76 28.84
N SER A 6 64.54 -10.96 28.69
CA SER A 6 63.21 -11.38 29.14
C SER A 6 62.01 -10.61 28.64
N THR A 7 61.43 -11.11 27.60
CA THR A 7 59.97 -11.05 27.33
C THR A 7 59.21 -11.68 28.47
N PRO A 8 58.13 -11.07 28.94
CA PRO A 8 57.01 -11.80 29.53
C PRO A 8 56.03 -12.20 28.42
N SER A 9 55.98 -13.47 28.14
CA SER A 9 54.89 -14.14 27.48
C SER A 9 53.59 -14.02 28.30
N GLY A 10 52.54 -13.71 27.65
CA GLY A 10 51.20 -13.75 28.22
C GLY A 10 50.24 -12.99 27.35
N SER A 11 49.94 -13.47 26.14
CA SER A 11 48.71 -13.09 25.45
C SER A 11 47.56 -13.85 26.09
N PRO A 12 46.54 -13.16 26.59
CA PRO A 12 45.29 -13.85 26.96
C PRO A 12 44.52 -14.17 25.69
N GLY A 13 44.21 -15.47 25.50
CA GLY A 13 43.07 -15.96 24.76
C GLY A 13 43.07 -15.69 23.25
N ASP A 14 43.80 -16.53 22.52
CA ASP A 14 43.53 -16.76 21.09
C ASP A 14 42.30 -17.67 21.01
N ASP A 15 41.11 -17.07 21.18
CA ASP A 15 39.83 -17.80 21.13
C ASP A 15 39.43 -18.17 19.70
N GLY A 16 40.27 -17.90 18.68
CA GLY A 16 40.07 -18.35 17.31
C GLY A 16 38.89 -17.67 16.55
N LEU A 17 38.32 -16.60 17.09
CA LEU A 17 37.35 -15.74 16.40
C LEU A 17 38.01 -14.38 16.08
N PRO A 18 37.62 -13.72 14.97
CA PRO A 18 38.11 -12.39 14.64
C PRO A 18 37.92 -11.40 15.81
N PRO A 19 38.95 -10.59 16.15
CA PRO A 19 38.94 -9.68 17.31
C PRO A 19 37.78 -8.68 17.29
N GLU A 20 37.29 -8.37 16.10
CA GLU A 20 36.18 -7.44 15.86
C GLU A 20 34.83 -8.03 16.33
N ILE A 21 34.62 -9.32 16.07
CA ILE A 21 33.43 -10.05 16.54
C ILE A 21 33.45 -10.14 18.07
N MET A 22 34.55 -10.47 18.65
CA MET A 22 34.71 -10.53 20.11
C MET A 22 34.44 -9.17 20.78
N ARG A 23 34.88 -8.08 20.16
CA ARG A 23 34.63 -6.72 20.66
C ARG A 23 33.18 -6.35 20.64
N ILE A 24 32.45 -6.67 19.55
CA ILE A 24 31.03 -6.36 19.39
C ILE A 24 30.18 -7.12 20.40
N PHE A 25 30.45 -8.42 20.56
CA PHE A 25 29.72 -9.22 21.53
C PHE A 25 30.01 -8.78 22.98
N ARG A 26 31.24 -8.32 23.25
CA ARG A 26 31.57 -7.72 24.55
C ARG A 26 30.79 -6.42 24.79
N ASP A 27 30.71 -5.57 23.79
CA ASP A 27 29.95 -4.31 23.87
C ASP A 27 28.43 -4.58 24.04
N LEU A 28 27.90 -5.61 23.36
CA LEU A 28 26.48 -6.02 23.48
C LEU A 28 26.18 -6.71 24.83
N ASN A 29 27.17 -7.41 25.42
CA ASN A 29 27.00 -8.17 26.65
C ASN A 29 27.44 -7.36 27.90
N GLY A 30 27.38 -6.02 27.83
CA GLY A 30 27.70 -5.16 28.97
C GLY A 30 29.16 -5.25 29.46
N GLY A 31 30.10 -5.56 28.56
CA GLY A 31 31.53 -5.67 28.86
C GLY A 31 32.00 -7.08 29.26
N HIS A 32 31.12 -8.08 29.28
CA HIS A 32 31.48 -9.46 29.59
C HIS A 32 31.91 -10.24 28.37
N ASP A 33 32.90 -11.16 28.55
CA ASP A 33 33.35 -12.03 27.48
C ASP A 33 32.29 -13.08 27.11
N LEU A 34 32.38 -13.57 25.86
CA LEU A 34 31.49 -14.60 25.33
C LEU A 34 31.61 -15.91 26.13
N PRO A 35 30.50 -16.59 26.47
CA PRO A 35 30.56 -17.93 27.03
C PRO A 35 31.28 -18.90 26.09
N PRO A 36 32.12 -19.81 26.60
CA PRO A 36 32.94 -20.74 25.78
C PRO A 36 32.10 -21.59 24.80
N GLN A 37 30.85 -21.91 25.18
CA GLN A 37 29.92 -22.69 24.36
C GLN A 37 29.44 -21.93 23.12
N LEU A 38 29.27 -20.62 23.22
CA LEU A 38 28.88 -19.74 22.10
C LEU A 38 30.08 -19.54 21.16
N VAL A 39 31.28 -19.44 21.71
CA VAL A 39 32.53 -19.37 20.90
C VAL A 39 32.68 -20.62 20.04
N GLU A 40 32.44 -21.81 20.61
CA GLU A 40 32.48 -23.07 19.86
C GLU A 40 31.38 -23.19 18.79
N GLN A 41 30.17 -22.70 19.06
CA GLN A 41 29.10 -22.66 18.09
C GLN A 41 29.43 -21.71 16.91
N LEU A 42 29.97 -20.52 17.18
CA LEU A 42 30.39 -19.57 16.16
C LEU A 42 31.52 -20.12 15.28
N LYS A 43 32.44 -20.89 15.88
CA LYS A 43 33.46 -21.62 15.11
C LYS A 43 32.85 -22.72 14.24
N ALA A 44 31.91 -23.48 14.77
CA ALA A 44 31.22 -24.54 14.03
C ALA A 44 30.43 -24.00 12.82
N MET A 45 29.98 -22.75 12.87
CA MET A 45 29.34 -22.04 11.76
C MET A 45 30.33 -21.45 10.75
N GLY A 46 31.67 -21.71 10.87
CA GLY A 46 32.67 -21.29 9.89
C GLY A 46 33.06 -19.81 9.97
N ILE A 47 32.67 -19.10 11.01
CA ILE A 47 32.94 -17.66 11.15
C ILE A 47 34.43 -17.40 11.44
N ALA A 48 35.19 -18.39 11.92
CA ALA A 48 36.59 -18.29 12.16
C ALA A 48 37.44 -18.15 10.87
N ASP A 49 36.94 -18.70 9.75
CA ASP A 49 37.65 -18.73 8.45
C ASP A 49 37.03 -17.73 7.43
N ALA A 50 36.09 -16.86 7.87
CA ALA A 50 35.44 -15.92 6.98
C ALA A 50 36.35 -14.77 6.53
N ASP A 51 36.19 -14.32 5.28
CA ASP A 51 36.94 -13.19 4.71
C ASP A 51 36.72 -11.93 5.57
N PRO A 52 37.77 -11.14 5.86
CA PRO A 52 37.64 -9.88 6.62
C PRO A 52 36.58 -8.92 6.08
N ALA A 53 36.32 -8.90 4.76
CA ALA A 53 35.29 -8.08 4.14
C ALA A 53 33.88 -8.62 4.47
N GLN A 54 33.71 -9.95 4.48
CA GLN A 54 32.44 -10.59 4.89
C GLN A 54 32.18 -10.40 6.39
N VAL A 55 33.22 -10.52 7.21
CA VAL A 55 33.15 -10.26 8.65
C VAL A 55 32.78 -8.80 8.92
N ALA A 56 33.35 -7.84 8.20
CA ALA A 56 33.01 -6.42 8.32
C ALA A 56 31.57 -6.12 7.89
N ALA A 57 31.11 -6.73 6.80
CA ALA A 57 29.73 -6.62 6.33
C ALA A 57 28.74 -7.21 7.33
N MET A 58 28.98 -8.43 7.82
CA MET A 58 28.18 -9.10 8.84
C MET A 58 28.17 -8.32 10.17
N THR A 59 29.32 -7.77 10.53
CA THR A 59 29.49 -6.90 11.70
C THR A 59 28.69 -5.61 11.59
N SER A 60 28.73 -4.95 10.43
CA SER A 60 27.93 -3.74 10.19
C SER A 60 26.43 -4.04 10.21
N GLN A 61 26.03 -5.17 9.68
CA GLN A 61 24.66 -5.66 9.69
C GLN A 61 24.17 -5.98 11.11
N ILE A 62 24.96 -6.71 11.89
CA ILE A 62 24.66 -6.99 13.31
C ILE A 62 24.60 -5.66 14.10
N LYS A 63 25.57 -4.77 13.91
CA LYS A 63 25.59 -3.48 14.58
C LYS A 63 24.39 -2.61 14.24
N SER A 64 23.91 -2.64 12.98
CA SER A 64 22.69 -1.93 12.56
C SER A 64 21.44 -2.52 13.20
N MET A 65 21.39 -3.83 13.43
CA MET A 65 20.28 -4.51 14.11
C MET A 65 20.19 -4.16 15.61
N PHE A 66 21.33 -3.92 16.27
CA PHE A 66 21.41 -3.67 17.71
C PHE A 66 21.68 -2.20 18.09
N THR A 67 21.64 -1.25 17.13
CA THR A 67 21.82 0.17 17.46
C THR A 67 20.53 0.68 18.14
N PRO A 68 20.58 1.08 19.44
CA PRO A 68 19.43 1.66 20.11
C PRO A 68 19.04 2.98 19.43
N GLY A 69 17.87 3.04 18.85
CA GLY A 69 17.36 4.21 18.13
C GLY A 69 16.83 3.92 16.73
N ALA A 70 17.16 2.80 16.12
CA ALA A 70 16.59 2.38 14.85
C ALA A 70 15.41 1.41 15.10
N GLN A 71 14.40 1.83 15.86
CA GLN A 71 13.10 1.16 15.82
C GLN A 71 12.47 1.49 14.47
N ARG A 72 12.85 0.73 13.44
CA ARG A 72 12.22 0.81 12.12
C ARG A 72 10.90 0.08 12.21
N LYS A 73 9.82 0.85 12.17
CA LYS A 73 8.47 0.37 11.95
C LYS A 73 8.09 0.72 10.53
N GLY A 74 7.41 -0.19 9.86
CA GLY A 74 6.99 0.03 8.49
C GLY A 74 8.09 -0.14 7.45
N VAL A 75 7.87 0.41 6.27
CA VAL A 75 8.79 0.34 5.12
C VAL A 75 9.93 1.35 5.27
N ASP A 76 11.17 0.90 5.14
CA ASP A 76 12.32 1.79 5.00
C ASP A 76 12.35 2.37 3.58
N VAL A 77 11.79 3.57 3.43
CA VAL A 77 11.68 4.26 2.13
C VAL A 77 13.02 4.38 1.43
N THR A 78 14.10 4.70 2.16
CA THR A 78 15.43 4.88 1.57
C THR A 78 15.97 3.57 0.99
N SER A 79 15.89 2.48 1.77
CA SER A 79 16.34 1.17 1.31
C SER A 79 15.45 0.64 0.19
N ALA A 80 14.12 0.78 0.31
CA ALA A 80 13.19 0.36 -0.72
C ALA A 80 13.43 1.08 -2.05
N THR A 81 13.65 2.40 -2.01
CA THR A 81 13.96 3.20 -3.20
C THR A 81 15.23 2.72 -3.88
N ALA A 82 16.33 2.58 -3.13
CA ALA A 82 17.61 2.14 -3.67
C ALA A 82 17.50 0.75 -4.33
N THR A 83 16.89 -0.22 -3.64
CA THR A 83 16.71 -1.58 -4.17
C THR A 83 15.80 -1.60 -5.39
N ALA A 84 14.69 -0.83 -5.38
CA ALA A 84 13.79 -0.74 -6.54
C ALA A 84 14.48 -0.11 -7.76
N GLN A 85 15.31 0.91 -7.54
CA GLN A 85 16.11 1.55 -8.60
C GLN A 85 17.13 0.59 -9.20
N GLU A 86 17.83 -0.22 -8.39
CA GLU A 86 18.73 -1.26 -8.88
C GLU A 86 18.03 -2.26 -9.83
N HIS A 87 16.76 -2.62 -9.54
CA HIS A 87 15.96 -3.46 -10.44
C HIS A 87 15.60 -2.75 -11.76
N ALA A 88 15.41 -1.43 -11.73
CA ALA A 88 15.03 -0.64 -12.89
C ALA A 88 16.20 -0.27 -13.80
N GLU A 89 17.42 -0.13 -13.25
CA GLU A 89 18.62 0.43 -13.94
C GLU A 89 19.00 -0.30 -15.22
N SER A 90 18.85 -1.63 -15.28
CA SER A 90 19.30 -2.43 -16.43
C SER A 90 18.60 -2.09 -17.75
N GLU A 91 17.45 -1.41 -17.69
CA GLU A 91 16.62 -1.06 -18.85
C GLU A 91 16.06 0.36 -18.74
N ASP A 92 16.58 1.21 -17.86
CA ASP A 92 16.07 2.58 -17.72
C ASP A 92 16.52 3.48 -18.86
N HIS A 93 15.69 4.43 -19.20
CA HIS A 93 15.92 5.36 -20.28
C HIS A 93 16.60 6.63 -19.77
N GLU A 94 17.76 6.99 -20.37
CA GLU A 94 18.37 8.28 -20.08
C GLU A 94 17.48 9.44 -20.51
N MET A 95 17.13 10.27 -19.55
CA MET A 95 16.24 11.42 -19.78
C MET A 95 16.98 12.56 -20.46
N GLY A 96 16.45 12.98 -21.62
CA GLY A 96 16.95 14.13 -22.35
C GLY A 96 16.05 15.37 -22.20
N SER A 97 16.59 16.54 -22.56
CA SER A 97 15.81 17.78 -22.57
C SER A 97 14.64 17.73 -23.55
N ARG A 98 14.70 16.89 -24.58
CA ARG A 98 13.64 16.72 -25.56
C ARG A 98 12.40 16.09 -24.95
N GLU A 99 12.55 15.05 -24.16
CA GLU A 99 11.45 14.35 -23.48
C GLU A 99 10.74 15.28 -22.49
N THR A 100 11.49 16.10 -21.76
CA THR A 100 10.91 17.11 -20.86
C THR A 100 10.06 18.12 -21.61
N VAL A 101 10.58 18.68 -22.72
CA VAL A 101 9.83 19.63 -23.55
C VAL A 101 8.59 18.98 -24.18
N LEU A 102 8.69 17.72 -24.61
CA LEU A 102 7.54 16.98 -25.17
C LEU A 102 6.46 16.77 -24.12
N ALA A 103 6.83 16.38 -22.89
CA ALA A 103 5.89 16.21 -21.78
C ALA A 103 5.16 17.52 -21.45
N GLU A 104 5.90 18.63 -21.32
CA GLU A 104 5.31 19.95 -21.05
C GLU A 104 4.33 20.37 -22.16
N GLN A 105 4.70 20.17 -23.43
CA GLN A 105 3.86 20.51 -24.58
C GLN A 105 2.62 19.61 -24.65
N ALA A 106 2.78 18.29 -24.49
CA ALA A 106 1.69 17.35 -24.54
C ALA A 106 0.65 17.63 -23.44
N VAL A 107 1.09 17.88 -22.21
CA VAL A 107 0.21 18.20 -21.08
C VAL A 107 -0.51 19.53 -21.27
N ARG A 108 0.17 20.55 -21.83
CA ARG A 108 -0.45 21.84 -22.15
C ARG A 108 -1.55 21.68 -23.20
N VAL A 109 -1.28 20.94 -24.27
CA VAL A 109 -2.27 20.66 -25.32
C VAL A 109 -3.43 19.84 -24.76
N ALA A 110 -3.13 18.77 -24.02
CA ALA A 110 -4.14 17.93 -23.37
C ALA A 110 -5.05 18.72 -22.43
N SER A 111 -4.48 19.63 -21.61
CA SER A 111 -5.25 20.48 -20.72
C SER A 111 -6.22 21.38 -21.46
N MET A 112 -5.79 21.99 -22.59
CA MET A 112 -6.66 22.80 -23.44
C MET A 112 -7.82 22.00 -24.06
N TRP A 113 -7.61 20.73 -24.39
CA TRP A 113 -8.67 19.87 -24.91
C TRP A 113 -9.64 19.45 -23.79
N LEU A 114 -9.10 19.15 -22.60
CA LEU A 114 -9.90 18.80 -21.42
C LEU A 114 -10.80 19.95 -20.96
N ASP A 115 -10.33 21.21 -21.04
CA ASP A 115 -11.12 22.40 -20.68
C ASP A 115 -12.41 22.54 -21.51
N GLN A 116 -12.50 21.85 -22.65
CA GLN A 116 -13.69 21.87 -23.51
C GLN A 116 -14.72 20.80 -23.18
N VAL A 117 -14.36 19.80 -22.35
CA VAL A 117 -15.17 18.61 -22.13
C VAL A 117 -15.46 18.32 -20.66
N THR A 118 -14.88 19.06 -19.71
CA THR A 118 -15.11 18.87 -18.27
C THR A 118 -15.13 20.21 -17.55
N ASP A 119 -16.02 20.34 -16.56
CA ASP A 119 -16.14 21.51 -15.69
C ASP A 119 -15.27 21.40 -14.42
N LEU A 120 -14.60 20.27 -14.20
CA LEU A 120 -13.68 20.14 -13.09
C LEU A 120 -12.48 21.07 -13.31
N GLU A 121 -12.36 22.08 -12.45
CA GLU A 121 -11.23 23.01 -12.50
C GLU A 121 -9.92 22.29 -12.18
N ALA A 122 -8.88 22.58 -12.96
CA ALA A 122 -7.53 22.14 -12.64
C ALA A 122 -6.65 23.34 -12.33
N PRO A 123 -5.79 23.27 -11.31
CA PRO A 123 -4.65 24.16 -11.24
C PRO A 123 -3.79 23.97 -12.47
N ALA A 124 -2.90 24.93 -12.75
CA ALA A 124 -1.97 24.81 -13.86
C ALA A 124 -1.11 23.55 -13.66
N LEU A 125 -1.46 22.46 -14.38
CA LEU A 125 -0.71 21.22 -14.36
C LEU A 125 0.55 21.39 -15.19
N THR A 126 1.70 21.03 -14.62
CA THR A 126 2.97 20.99 -15.33
C THR A 126 3.23 19.57 -15.85
N GLY A 127 3.68 19.49 -17.09
CA GLY A 127 4.11 18.22 -17.66
C GLY A 127 5.53 17.87 -17.20
N ALA A 128 5.78 16.63 -16.89
CA ALA A 128 7.08 16.10 -16.56
C ALA A 128 7.35 14.80 -17.31
N ALA A 129 8.61 14.57 -17.62
CA ALA A 129 9.09 13.28 -18.10
C ALA A 129 9.99 12.70 -17.02
N LEU A 130 9.72 11.48 -16.60
CA LEU A 130 10.46 10.79 -15.54
C LEU A 130 11.11 9.52 -16.11
N SER A 131 12.35 9.24 -15.70
CA SER A 131 12.91 7.91 -15.81
C SER A 131 12.20 6.96 -14.82
N ARG A 132 12.39 5.66 -14.95
CA ARG A 132 11.87 4.70 -13.97
C ARG A 132 12.43 4.97 -12.57
N ALA A 133 13.73 5.25 -12.49
CA ALA A 133 14.40 5.56 -11.23
C ALA A 133 13.82 6.81 -10.56
N GLN A 134 13.54 7.87 -11.33
CA GLN A 134 12.90 9.09 -10.81
C GLN A 134 11.46 8.82 -10.38
N TRP A 135 10.69 8.05 -11.15
CA TRP A 135 9.33 7.68 -10.80
C TRP A 135 9.29 6.87 -9.49
N ILE A 136 10.21 5.91 -9.31
CA ILE A 136 10.36 5.15 -8.06
C ILE A 136 10.63 6.09 -6.89
N GLU A 137 11.59 7.01 -7.02
CA GLU A 137 11.97 7.96 -5.98
C GLU A 137 10.79 8.83 -5.53
N GLU A 138 10.05 9.38 -6.50
CA GLU A 138 8.94 10.28 -6.21
C GLU A 138 7.70 9.57 -5.66
N THR A 139 7.47 8.30 -6.01
CA THR A 139 6.26 7.56 -5.61
C THR A 139 6.45 6.65 -4.41
N MET A 140 7.67 6.24 -4.09
CA MET A 140 7.97 5.30 -3.00
C MET A 140 7.38 5.73 -1.64
N PRO A 141 7.37 7.02 -1.24
CA PRO A 141 6.74 7.43 0.02
C PRO A 141 5.25 7.08 0.11
N VAL A 142 4.52 7.17 -1.00
CA VAL A 142 3.09 6.80 -1.03
C VAL A 142 2.94 5.28 -0.97
N TRP A 143 3.74 4.53 -1.72
CA TRP A 143 3.75 3.06 -1.65
C TRP A 143 4.04 2.58 -0.23
N ALA A 144 5.05 3.13 0.44
CA ALA A 144 5.36 2.81 1.83
C ALA A 144 4.15 3.03 2.74
N SER A 145 3.47 4.18 2.63
CA SER A 145 2.29 4.50 3.45
C SER A 145 1.11 3.54 3.23
N LEU A 146 0.98 2.96 2.03
CA LEU A 146 -0.04 1.96 1.71
C LEU A 146 0.25 0.60 2.33
N VAL A 147 1.53 0.25 2.47
CA VAL A 147 2.00 -1.06 2.90
C VAL A 147 2.34 -1.09 4.40
N ASP A 148 2.60 0.05 5.04
CA ASP A 148 2.90 0.13 6.47
C ASP A 148 1.93 -0.65 7.38
N PRO A 149 0.60 -0.65 7.14
CA PRO A 149 -0.33 -1.45 7.94
C PRO A 149 -0.07 -2.96 7.85
N VAL A 150 0.49 -3.45 6.73
CA VAL A 150 0.87 -4.87 6.55
C VAL A 150 2.07 -5.19 7.43
N ALA A 151 3.08 -4.31 7.45
CA ALA A 151 4.26 -4.47 8.30
C ALA A 151 3.89 -4.49 9.79
N ASP A 152 2.99 -3.60 10.21
CA ASP A 152 2.48 -3.55 11.58
C ASP A 152 1.70 -4.83 11.94
N GLY A 153 0.86 -5.31 11.03
CA GLY A 153 0.11 -6.57 11.17
C GLY A 153 1.04 -7.76 11.31
N LEU A 154 2.05 -7.86 10.46
CA LEU A 154 3.06 -8.92 10.48
C LEU A 154 3.83 -8.92 11.81
N SER A 155 4.32 -7.76 12.23
CA SER A 155 5.02 -7.62 13.52
C SER A 155 4.14 -8.05 14.69
N SER A 156 2.87 -7.67 14.70
CA SER A 156 1.93 -8.04 15.76
C SER A 156 1.69 -9.55 15.80
N ALA A 157 1.44 -10.16 14.65
CA ALA A 157 1.17 -11.59 14.59
C ALA A 157 2.37 -12.44 14.99
N ILE A 158 3.59 -12.07 14.58
CA ILE A 158 4.81 -12.76 15.03
C ILE A 158 4.96 -12.63 16.54
N ARG A 159 4.76 -11.44 17.11
CA ARG A 159 4.83 -11.23 18.57
C ARG A 159 3.77 -12.04 19.34
N ASP A 160 2.55 -12.11 18.81
CA ASP A 160 1.46 -12.86 19.43
C ASP A 160 1.73 -14.36 19.38
N SER A 161 2.22 -14.89 18.26
CA SER A 161 2.63 -16.29 18.11
C SER A 161 3.77 -16.65 19.07
N MET A 162 4.82 -15.82 19.14
CA MET A 162 5.93 -16.02 20.10
C MET A 162 5.44 -15.97 21.55
N THR A 163 4.50 -15.07 21.84
CA THR A 163 3.91 -14.92 23.17
C THR A 163 3.12 -16.15 23.59
N ALA A 164 2.31 -16.70 22.68
CA ALA A 164 1.54 -17.91 22.92
C ALA A 164 2.47 -19.10 23.22
N ARG A 165 3.49 -19.31 22.40
CA ARG A 165 4.49 -20.39 22.58
C ARG A 165 5.27 -20.28 23.89
N LEU A 166 5.71 -19.06 24.25
CA LEU A 166 6.41 -18.83 25.51
C LEU A 166 5.49 -18.95 26.74
N GLY A 167 4.17 -18.73 26.55
CA GLY A 167 3.16 -18.89 27.61
C GLY A 167 2.78 -20.35 27.86
N ASP A 168 2.85 -21.19 26.83
CA ASP A 168 2.53 -22.62 26.90
C ASP A 168 3.75 -23.50 27.20
N ALA A 169 4.98 -22.94 27.13
CA ALA A 169 6.20 -23.70 27.40
C ALA A 169 6.41 -23.96 28.89
N ASP A 170 6.57 -25.23 29.26
CA ASP A 170 6.92 -25.63 30.63
C ASP A 170 8.37 -25.23 30.98
N ALA A 171 8.67 -25.10 32.28
CA ALA A 171 10.00 -24.72 32.75
C ALA A 171 11.16 -25.59 32.22
N PRO A 172 11.01 -26.90 31.94
CA PRO A 172 12.02 -27.72 31.28
C PRO A 172 12.28 -27.31 29.83
N ASP A 173 11.24 -26.90 29.10
CA ASP A 173 11.34 -26.51 27.68
C ASP A 173 12.06 -25.17 27.54
N LEU A 174 11.81 -24.23 28.43
CA LEU A 174 12.52 -22.96 28.49
C LEU A 174 14.02 -23.14 28.79
N GLN A 175 14.37 -24.11 29.67
CA GLN A 175 15.76 -24.48 29.93
C GLN A 175 16.44 -25.17 28.74
N ALA A 176 15.69 -25.99 27.98
CA ALA A 176 16.18 -26.60 26.74
C ALA A 176 16.48 -25.56 25.64
N MET A 177 15.74 -24.44 25.65
CA MET A 177 15.99 -23.26 24.77
C MET A 177 17.12 -22.35 25.29
N GLY A 178 17.83 -22.74 26.39
CA GLY A 178 18.93 -21.96 26.94
C GLY A 178 18.53 -20.76 27.81
N LEU A 179 17.25 -20.65 28.18
CA LEU A 179 16.76 -19.55 28.99
C LEU A 179 16.95 -19.86 30.49
N PRO A 180 17.43 -18.93 31.32
CA PRO A 180 17.63 -19.13 32.77
C PRO A 180 16.31 -19.39 33.46
N ALA A 181 16.30 -20.34 34.43
CA ALA A 181 15.14 -20.59 35.25
C ALA A 181 14.76 -19.33 36.05
N GLY A 182 13.52 -18.87 35.89
CA GLY A 182 13.00 -17.69 36.60
C GLY A 182 13.17 -16.37 35.84
N MET A 183 13.55 -16.38 34.54
CA MET A 183 13.54 -15.18 33.69
C MET A 183 12.11 -14.64 33.56
N ASP A 184 11.96 -13.35 33.72
CA ASP A 184 10.67 -12.67 33.49
C ASP A 184 10.36 -12.64 31.97
N LEU A 185 9.36 -13.45 31.59
CA LEU A 185 8.89 -13.55 30.20
C LEU A 185 8.45 -12.17 29.61
N SER A 186 8.02 -11.24 30.46
CA SER A 186 7.64 -9.91 30.03
C SER A 186 8.87 -9.12 29.60
N MET A 187 10.00 -9.28 30.28
CA MET A 187 11.27 -8.64 29.92
C MET A 187 11.84 -9.23 28.63
N LEU A 188 11.76 -10.55 28.46
CA LEU A 188 12.18 -11.23 27.22
C LEU A 188 11.34 -10.74 26.02
N LYS A 189 10.02 -10.65 26.15
CA LYS A 189 9.12 -10.12 25.14
C LYS A 189 9.48 -8.68 24.74
N GLN A 190 9.79 -7.85 25.74
CA GLN A 190 10.17 -6.45 25.50
C GLN A 190 11.52 -6.33 24.77
N GLN A 191 12.46 -7.25 25.03
CA GLN A 191 13.75 -7.28 24.35
C GLN A 191 13.66 -7.84 22.92
N LEU A 192 12.73 -8.77 22.66
CA LEU A 192 12.53 -9.37 21.34
C LEU A 192 11.68 -8.49 20.40
N ALA A 193 10.82 -7.63 20.94
CA ALA A 193 9.93 -6.80 20.14
C ALA A 193 10.68 -5.95 19.07
N PRO A 194 11.79 -5.25 19.35
CA PRO A 194 12.52 -4.50 18.34
C PRO A 194 13.12 -5.37 17.24
N PHE A 195 13.52 -6.59 17.56
CA PHE A 195 14.05 -7.55 16.60
C PHE A 195 12.96 -8.01 15.62
N VAL A 196 11.77 -8.36 16.15
CA VAL A 196 10.60 -8.74 15.33
C VAL A 196 10.16 -7.59 14.43
N ASP A 197 10.09 -6.37 14.97
CA ASP A 197 9.72 -5.19 14.20
C ASP A 197 10.72 -4.92 13.06
N THR A 198 12.03 -5.06 13.33
CA THR A 198 13.07 -4.89 12.32
C THR A 198 13.01 -5.98 11.24
N MET A 199 12.76 -7.24 11.62
CA MET A 199 12.64 -8.34 10.67
C MET A 199 11.43 -8.16 9.76
N ALA A 200 10.25 -7.85 10.31
CA ALA A 200 9.05 -7.57 9.55
C ALA A 200 9.24 -6.36 8.62
N SER A 201 9.84 -5.27 9.11
CA SER A 201 10.17 -4.09 8.32
C SER A 201 11.10 -4.43 7.14
N THR A 202 12.14 -5.22 7.37
CA THR A 202 13.09 -5.63 6.33
C THR A 202 12.41 -6.46 5.24
N LEU A 203 11.58 -7.43 5.63
CA LEU A 203 10.84 -8.27 4.69
C LEU A 203 9.89 -7.43 3.82
N ILE A 204 9.06 -6.60 4.44
CA ILE A 204 8.09 -5.76 3.72
C ILE A 204 8.79 -4.69 2.87
N THR A 205 9.93 -4.15 3.34
CA THR A 205 10.75 -3.22 2.55
C THR A 205 11.25 -3.88 1.26
N GLY A 206 11.77 -5.12 1.35
CA GLY A 206 12.23 -5.88 0.18
C GLY A 206 11.10 -6.19 -0.80
N GLN A 207 9.95 -6.66 -0.31
CA GLN A 207 8.77 -6.93 -1.15
C GLN A 207 8.24 -5.66 -1.82
N THR A 208 8.23 -4.53 -1.10
CA THR A 208 7.82 -3.24 -1.66
C THR A 208 8.77 -2.79 -2.76
N ALA A 209 10.07 -2.92 -2.54
CA ALA A 209 11.09 -2.58 -3.52
C ALA A 209 10.95 -3.40 -4.80
N GLU A 210 10.79 -4.70 -4.69
CA GLU A 210 10.61 -5.62 -5.82
C GLU A 210 9.33 -5.30 -6.61
N ALA A 211 8.21 -5.14 -5.91
CA ALA A 211 6.92 -4.84 -6.54
C ALA A 211 6.92 -3.49 -7.27
N VAL A 212 7.44 -2.43 -6.64
CA VAL A 212 7.52 -1.09 -7.24
C VAL A 212 8.55 -1.03 -8.37
N GLY A 213 9.70 -1.71 -8.21
CA GLY A 213 10.70 -1.87 -9.27
C GLY A 213 10.11 -2.55 -10.52
N THR A 214 9.43 -3.68 -10.34
CA THR A 214 8.73 -4.38 -11.43
C THR A 214 7.65 -3.51 -12.07
N LEU A 215 6.83 -2.83 -11.23
CA LEU A 215 5.79 -1.92 -11.71
C LEU A 215 6.34 -0.79 -12.56
N SER A 216 7.49 -0.22 -12.19
CA SER A 216 8.13 0.87 -12.93
C SER A 216 8.40 0.52 -14.40
N SER A 217 8.59 -0.76 -14.70
CA SER A 217 8.82 -1.27 -16.06
C SER A 217 7.57 -1.28 -16.93
N ASP A 218 6.40 -1.41 -16.31
CA ASP A 218 5.11 -1.51 -17.02
C ASP A 218 4.34 -0.18 -17.05
N THR A 219 4.61 0.75 -16.12
CA THR A 219 3.88 2.01 -15.98
C THR A 219 4.19 2.98 -17.11
N LEU A 220 3.15 3.55 -17.72
CA LEU A 220 3.26 4.54 -18.81
C LEU A 220 3.20 5.98 -18.31
N THR A 221 2.35 6.23 -17.30
CA THR A 221 2.14 7.53 -16.67
C THR A 221 2.12 7.39 -15.16
N ALA A 222 2.49 8.43 -14.44
CA ALA A 222 2.84 8.33 -13.02
C ALA A 222 1.73 7.80 -12.11
N THR A 223 0.46 8.11 -12.40
CA THR A 223 -0.69 7.68 -11.58
C THR A 223 -1.59 6.67 -12.30
N GLU A 224 -1.06 5.98 -13.33
CA GLU A 224 -1.79 5.00 -14.12
C GLU A 224 -2.46 3.90 -13.29
N VAL A 225 -1.90 3.57 -12.15
CA VAL A 225 -2.48 2.60 -11.21
C VAL A 225 -3.81 3.04 -10.60
N GLY A 226 -4.23 4.28 -10.81
CA GLY A 226 -5.49 4.83 -10.27
C GLY A 226 -5.38 5.34 -8.84
N VAL A 227 -4.16 5.41 -8.28
CA VAL A 227 -3.86 5.95 -6.94
C VAL A 227 -3.13 7.28 -7.13
N PRO A 228 -3.40 8.31 -6.30
CA PRO A 228 -2.73 9.60 -6.37
C PRO A 228 -1.28 9.51 -5.86
N LEU A 229 -0.40 8.88 -6.64
CA LEU A 229 1.02 8.70 -6.30
C LEU A 229 1.80 10.02 -6.39
N LEU A 230 1.41 10.91 -7.30
CA LEU A 230 1.91 12.28 -7.43
C LEU A 230 0.75 13.26 -7.34
N THR A 231 1.01 14.46 -6.85
CA THR A 231 -0.03 15.49 -6.65
C THR A 231 0.28 16.83 -7.33
N SER A 232 1.50 17.01 -7.86
CA SER A 232 1.98 18.31 -8.34
C SER A 232 2.25 18.37 -9.84
N GLN A 233 2.37 17.23 -10.51
CA GLN A 233 2.76 17.17 -11.92
C GLN A 233 2.09 16.01 -12.65
N VAL A 234 1.88 16.20 -13.94
CA VAL A 234 1.44 15.17 -14.89
C VAL A 234 2.70 14.53 -15.46
N ALA A 235 3.08 13.38 -14.95
CA ALA A 235 4.34 12.77 -15.33
C ALA A 235 4.15 11.54 -16.24
N MET A 236 5.05 11.39 -17.19
CA MET A 236 5.06 10.34 -18.20
C MET A 236 6.43 9.66 -18.22
N LEU A 237 6.47 8.37 -18.54
CA LEU A 237 7.69 7.57 -18.60
C LEU A 237 8.08 7.31 -20.08
N PRO A 238 8.93 8.14 -20.69
CA PRO A 238 9.22 8.10 -22.13
C PRO A 238 9.73 6.77 -22.65
N GLY A 239 10.61 6.10 -21.91
CA GLY A 239 11.14 4.78 -22.27
C GLY A 239 10.04 3.72 -22.36
N ASN A 240 9.09 3.75 -21.44
CA ASN A 240 7.95 2.83 -21.44
C ASN A 240 6.94 3.19 -22.55
N LEU A 241 6.72 4.50 -22.80
CA LEU A 241 5.86 4.97 -23.88
C LEU A 241 6.40 4.53 -25.24
N ALA A 242 7.70 4.66 -25.47
CA ALA A 242 8.33 4.23 -26.71
C ALA A 242 8.15 2.74 -26.94
N ARG A 243 8.35 1.92 -25.92
CA ARG A 243 8.10 0.47 -25.95
C ARG A 243 6.62 0.13 -26.19
N PHE A 244 5.72 0.85 -25.54
CA PHE A 244 4.28 0.67 -25.73
C PHE A 244 3.85 1.03 -27.16
N ALA A 245 4.44 2.04 -27.76
CA ALA A 245 4.16 2.48 -29.15
C ALA A 245 4.79 1.55 -30.19
N ASP A 246 5.80 0.76 -29.81
CA ASP A 246 6.45 -0.17 -30.73
C ASP A 246 5.47 -1.24 -31.22
N GLY A 247 5.41 -1.42 -32.52
CA GLY A 247 4.45 -2.34 -33.16
C GLY A 247 3.01 -1.82 -33.28
N LEU A 248 2.72 -0.58 -32.85
CA LEU A 248 1.44 0.07 -33.12
C LEU A 248 1.49 0.83 -34.45
N ASP A 249 0.42 0.73 -35.23
CA ASP A 249 0.23 1.56 -36.43
C ASP A 249 -0.31 2.96 -36.04
N VAL A 250 0.35 3.58 -35.06
CA VAL A 250 0.02 4.91 -34.51
C VAL A 250 1.31 5.67 -34.26
N SER A 251 1.33 6.97 -34.57
CA SER A 251 2.51 7.77 -34.31
C SER A 251 2.81 7.93 -32.83
N LEU A 252 4.08 8.00 -32.46
CA LEU A 252 4.49 8.22 -31.08
C LEU A 252 3.91 9.53 -30.51
N ASP A 253 3.79 10.58 -31.33
CA ASP A 253 3.20 11.86 -30.91
C ASP A 253 1.72 11.72 -30.53
N GLU A 254 0.94 10.90 -31.25
CA GLU A 254 -0.44 10.60 -30.87
C GLU A 254 -0.52 9.82 -29.58
N VAL A 255 0.39 8.86 -29.37
CA VAL A 255 0.48 8.10 -28.10
C VAL A 255 0.77 9.04 -26.94
N TRP A 256 1.74 9.96 -27.10
CA TRP A 256 2.06 10.98 -26.10
C TRP A 256 0.85 11.83 -25.74
N LEU A 257 0.18 12.40 -26.73
CA LEU A 257 -0.97 13.28 -26.52
C LEU A 257 -2.15 12.56 -25.90
N HIS A 258 -2.43 11.33 -26.32
CA HIS A 258 -3.52 10.53 -25.75
C HIS A 258 -3.26 10.16 -24.28
N LEU A 259 -2.05 9.71 -23.96
CA LEU A 259 -1.68 9.35 -22.58
C LEU A 259 -1.56 10.59 -21.69
N ALA A 260 -1.05 11.71 -22.23
CA ALA A 260 -1.05 12.99 -21.53
C ALA A 260 -2.47 13.46 -21.19
N ALA A 261 -3.44 13.28 -22.11
CA ALA A 261 -4.83 13.61 -21.84
C ALA A 261 -5.44 12.73 -20.74
N ARG A 262 -5.13 11.44 -20.72
CA ARG A 262 -5.58 10.53 -19.67
C ARG A 262 -5.00 10.87 -18.31
N GLU A 263 -3.69 11.12 -18.26
CA GLU A 263 -3.01 11.46 -17.01
C GLU A 263 -3.43 12.84 -16.50
N ALA A 264 -3.53 13.83 -17.39
CA ALA A 264 -4.03 15.16 -17.01
C ALA A 264 -5.49 15.12 -16.52
N ALA A 265 -6.35 14.30 -17.13
CA ALA A 265 -7.71 14.08 -16.65
C ALA A 265 -7.72 13.48 -15.24
N ARG A 266 -6.89 12.46 -14.97
CA ARG A 266 -6.78 11.81 -13.66
C ARG A 266 -6.26 12.78 -12.60
N MET A 267 -5.21 13.53 -12.90
CA MET A 267 -4.67 14.54 -11.99
C MET A 267 -5.66 15.66 -11.72
N ARG A 268 -6.42 16.07 -12.74
CA ARG A 268 -7.52 17.05 -12.60
C ARG A 268 -8.58 16.52 -11.64
N LEU A 269 -9.01 15.26 -11.80
CA LEU A 269 -9.97 14.62 -10.90
C LEU A 269 -9.46 14.59 -9.46
N PHE A 270 -8.25 14.09 -9.22
CA PHE A 270 -7.68 14.03 -7.87
C PHE A 270 -7.51 15.41 -7.22
N THR A 271 -7.27 16.45 -8.01
CA THR A 271 -7.12 17.81 -7.51
C THR A 271 -8.46 18.49 -7.23
N ALA A 272 -9.42 18.35 -8.16
CA ALA A 272 -10.75 18.96 -8.02
C ALA A 272 -11.63 18.23 -7.01
N VAL A 273 -11.36 16.94 -6.76
CA VAL A 273 -12.14 16.08 -5.88
C VAL A 273 -11.27 15.62 -4.70
N PRO A 274 -11.03 16.48 -3.69
CA PRO A 274 -10.02 16.23 -2.67
C PRO A 274 -10.33 15.04 -1.75
N TRP A 275 -11.55 14.52 -1.75
CA TRP A 275 -11.94 13.39 -0.92
C TRP A 275 -11.62 12.02 -1.56
N ILE A 276 -11.51 11.90 -2.91
CA ILE A 276 -11.38 10.60 -3.57
C ILE A 276 -10.03 9.92 -3.29
N GLY A 277 -8.92 10.66 -3.32
CA GLY A 277 -7.61 10.14 -3.02
C GLY A 277 -7.53 9.51 -1.62
N PRO A 278 -7.88 10.25 -0.54
CA PRO A 278 -7.98 9.70 0.81
C PRO A 278 -8.90 8.49 0.93
N GLN A 279 -10.02 8.43 0.22
CA GLN A 279 -10.92 7.26 0.23
C GLN A 279 -10.25 6.01 -0.37
N ILE A 280 -9.55 6.16 -1.50
CA ILE A 280 -8.80 5.07 -2.11
C ILE A 280 -7.71 4.57 -1.16
N LEU A 281 -6.90 5.48 -0.60
CA LEU A 281 -5.83 5.13 0.34
C LEU A 281 -6.39 4.44 1.60
N ALA A 282 -7.49 4.97 2.16
CA ALA A 282 -8.14 4.38 3.32
C ALA A 282 -8.69 2.97 3.05
N ALA A 283 -9.23 2.72 1.85
CA ALA A 283 -9.72 1.38 1.47
C ALA A 283 -8.56 0.38 1.37
N VAL A 284 -7.42 0.75 0.77
CA VAL A 284 -6.22 -0.10 0.72
C VAL A 284 -5.71 -0.39 2.13
N GLN A 285 -5.56 0.64 2.97
CA GLN A 285 -5.11 0.48 4.35
C GLN A 285 -6.08 -0.34 5.21
N SER A 286 -7.39 -0.22 4.98
CA SER A 286 -8.40 -1.02 5.67
C SER A 286 -8.30 -2.50 5.29
N TYR A 287 -8.06 -2.78 4.01
CA TYR A 287 -7.78 -4.14 3.54
C TYR A 287 -6.50 -4.68 4.18
N ALA A 288 -5.41 -3.91 4.15
CA ALA A 288 -4.10 -4.28 4.68
C ALA A 288 -4.16 -4.60 6.19
N ARG A 289 -4.87 -3.78 6.98
CA ARG A 289 -5.07 -4.03 8.42
C ARG A 289 -5.84 -5.31 8.72
N GLY A 290 -6.65 -5.78 7.80
CA GLY A 290 -7.41 -7.03 7.92
C GLY A 290 -6.61 -8.28 7.57
N ILE A 291 -5.38 -8.17 7.10
CA ILE A 291 -4.52 -9.32 6.78
C ILE A 291 -4.23 -10.06 8.08
N ALA A 292 -4.88 -11.21 8.24
CA ALA A 292 -4.58 -12.14 9.32
C ALA A 292 -3.43 -13.04 8.85
N ILE A 293 -2.44 -13.20 9.69
CA ILE A 293 -1.35 -14.14 9.44
C ILE A 293 -1.80 -15.49 10.00
N ASP A 294 -1.76 -16.51 9.15
CA ASP A 294 -2.03 -17.87 9.56
C ASP A 294 -0.85 -18.38 10.41
N THR A 295 -1.00 -18.23 11.74
CA THR A 295 -0.01 -18.66 12.70
C THR A 295 0.16 -20.19 12.69
N ASP A 296 -0.90 -20.95 12.36
CA ASP A 296 -0.84 -22.41 12.26
C ASP A 296 -0.04 -22.83 11.02
N ALA A 297 -0.16 -22.10 9.92
CA ALA A 297 0.65 -22.30 8.73
C ALA A 297 2.13 -21.96 8.97
N ILE A 298 2.42 -20.87 9.71
CA ILE A 298 3.78 -20.55 10.16
C ILE A 298 4.33 -21.68 11.04
N ASP A 299 3.54 -22.16 11.97
CA ASP A 299 3.93 -23.23 12.87
C ASP A 299 4.19 -24.56 12.16
N ALA A 300 3.41 -24.87 11.12
CA ALA A 300 3.64 -26.04 10.29
C ALA A 300 4.92 -25.90 9.47
N ALA A 301 5.12 -24.76 8.81
CA ALA A 301 6.29 -24.52 8.01
C ALA A 301 7.59 -24.50 8.83
N VAL A 302 7.60 -23.83 9.99
CA VAL A 302 8.78 -23.82 10.88
C VAL A 302 9.10 -25.21 11.43
N ARG A 303 8.12 -26.13 11.52
CA ARG A 303 8.37 -27.53 11.93
C ARG A 303 9.04 -28.37 10.86
N ASP A 304 8.77 -28.07 9.58
CA ASP A 304 9.24 -28.87 8.45
C ASP A 304 10.55 -28.30 7.83
N ILE A 305 11.01 -27.11 8.27
CA ILE A 305 12.22 -26.46 7.77
C ILE A 305 13.39 -26.80 8.67
N ASP A 306 14.53 -27.16 8.06
CA ASP A 306 15.81 -27.24 8.76
C ASP A 306 16.23 -25.81 9.18
N PRO A 307 16.39 -25.53 10.50
CA PRO A 307 16.79 -24.22 11.00
C PRO A 307 18.15 -23.73 10.49
N SER A 308 18.94 -24.63 9.89
CA SER A 308 20.24 -24.32 9.32
C SER A 308 20.18 -23.93 7.83
N ASP A 309 19.00 -23.93 7.20
CA ASP A 309 18.81 -23.51 5.80
C ASP A 309 18.07 -22.15 5.72
N PRO A 310 18.82 -21.04 5.54
CA PRO A 310 18.23 -19.71 5.44
C PRO A 310 17.35 -19.49 4.20
N GLU A 311 17.67 -20.18 3.08
CA GLU A 311 16.90 -20.06 1.84
C GLU A 311 15.53 -20.75 1.99
N ALA A 312 15.48 -21.93 2.59
CA ALA A 312 14.24 -22.63 2.87
C ALA A 312 13.34 -21.85 3.85
N LEU A 313 13.94 -21.16 4.82
CA LEU A 313 13.22 -20.28 5.73
C LEU A 313 12.66 -19.05 5.01
N GLN A 314 13.41 -18.46 4.12
CA GLN A 314 13.00 -17.30 3.32
C GLN A 314 11.88 -17.69 2.34
N ASP A 315 12.02 -18.82 1.63
CA ASP A 315 11.00 -19.34 0.73
C ASP A 315 9.71 -19.68 1.45
N ALA A 316 9.79 -20.25 2.64
CA ALA A 316 8.63 -20.51 3.47
C ALA A 316 7.95 -19.22 3.94
N LEU A 317 8.71 -18.21 4.34
CA LEU A 317 8.20 -16.90 4.74
C LEU A 317 7.60 -16.12 3.55
N THR A 318 8.07 -16.34 2.33
CA THR A 318 7.52 -15.70 1.11
C THR A 318 6.40 -16.50 0.45
N GLY A 319 6.33 -17.81 0.70
CA GLY A 319 5.52 -18.76 -0.08
C GLY A 319 4.05 -18.93 0.31
N GLY A 320 3.48 -18.17 1.27
CA GLY A 320 2.06 -18.37 1.49
C GLY A 320 1.44 -17.93 2.82
N PHE A 321 2.17 -17.32 3.73
CA PHE A 321 1.63 -16.89 5.04
C PHE A 321 0.70 -15.67 4.97
N LEU A 322 0.73 -14.94 3.86
CA LEU A 322 -0.09 -13.75 3.62
C LEU A 322 -1.39 -14.06 2.85
N ASN A 323 -1.81 -15.32 2.73
CA ASN A 323 -3.00 -15.68 1.97
C ASN A 323 -4.04 -16.50 2.75
N PRO A 324 -4.50 -16.06 3.92
CA PRO A 324 -5.73 -16.58 4.47
C PRO A 324 -6.92 -16.08 3.63
N SER A 325 -8.01 -16.84 3.59
CA SER A 325 -9.24 -16.39 2.93
C SER A 325 -9.67 -15.03 3.47
N PRO A 326 -9.93 -14.02 2.60
CA PRO A 326 -10.26 -12.67 3.07
C PRO A 326 -11.42 -12.64 4.04
N THR A 327 -11.30 -11.88 5.12
CA THR A 327 -12.38 -11.64 6.09
C THR A 327 -13.55 -10.90 5.46
N ALA A 328 -14.70 -10.84 6.13
CA ALA A 328 -15.84 -10.05 5.66
C ALA A 328 -15.48 -8.56 5.50
N ALA A 329 -14.73 -8.00 6.45
CA ALA A 329 -14.26 -6.61 6.40
C ALA A 329 -13.32 -6.36 5.22
N GLN A 330 -12.40 -7.29 4.95
CA GLN A 330 -11.52 -7.20 3.79
C GLN A 330 -12.28 -7.27 2.46
N ARG A 331 -13.26 -8.17 2.35
CA ARG A 331 -14.12 -8.23 1.15
C ARG A 331 -14.88 -6.92 0.93
N GLN A 332 -15.36 -6.28 1.99
CA GLN A 332 -16.03 -4.98 1.89
C GLN A 332 -15.06 -3.88 1.45
N ALA A 333 -13.86 -3.81 2.05
CA ALA A 333 -12.82 -2.86 1.65
C ALA A 333 -12.39 -3.07 0.19
N LEU A 334 -12.27 -4.33 -0.26
CA LEU A 334 -11.96 -4.68 -1.63
C LEU A 334 -13.04 -4.18 -2.60
N VAL A 335 -14.31 -4.47 -2.33
CA VAL A 335 -15.43 -4.00 -3.16
C VAL A 335 -15.45 -2.47 -3.26
N GLN A 336 -15.20 -1.79 -2.16
CA GLN A 336 -15.14 -0.32 -2.12
C GLN A 336 -13.96 0.20 -2.97
N LEU A 337 -12.78 -0.40 -2.82
CA LEU A 337 -11.59 -0.03 -3.60
C LEU A 337 -11.81 -0.28 -5.10
N GLU A 338 -12.32 -1.45 -5.48
CA GLU A 338 -12.64 -1.78 -6.87
C GLU A 338 -13.64 -0.78 -7.47
N THR A 339 -14.62 -0.35 -6.69
CA THR A 339 -15.61 0.65 -7.12
C THR A 339 -14.94 2.01 -7.37
N TRP A 340 -14.15 2.51 -6.41
CA TRP A 340 -13.46 3.79 -6.58
C TRP A 340 -12.48 3.79 -7.75
N LEU A 341 -11.68 2.73 -7.90
CA LEU A 341 -10.76 2.61 -9.02
C LEU A 341 -11.50 2.51 -10.37
N ALA A 342 -12.62 1.79 -10.42
CA ALA A 342 -13.43 1.70 -11.63
C ALA A 342 -14.05 3.05 -12.00
N LEU A 343 -14.56 3.81 -11.02
CA LEU A 343 -15.14 5.12 -11.25
C LEU A 343 -14.09 6.13 -11.72
N VAL A 344 -12.93 6.21 -11.05
CA VAL A 344 -11.82 7.08 -11.47
C VAL A 344 -11.43 6.78 -12.92
N GLU A 345 -11.15 5.53 -13.22
CA GLU A 345 -10.69 5.14 -14.53
C GLU A 345 -11.78 5.22 -15.61
N GLY A 346 -13.03 4.92 -15.26
CA GLY A 346 -14.17 5.06 -16.18
C GLY A 346 -14.42 6.51 -16.57
N TRP A 347 -14.33 7.43 -15.60
CA TRP A 347 -14.42 8.86 -15.86
C TRP A 347 -13.24 9.35 -16.72
N VAL A 348 -12.00 8.98 -16.36
CA VAL A 348 -10.79 9.30 -17.12
C VAL A 348 -10.88 8.79 -18.56
N ASP A 349 -11.32 7.55 -18.74
CA ASP A 349 -11.45 6.91 -20.04
C ASP A 349 -12.44 7.66 -20.93
N HIS A 350 -13.61 8.00 -20.38
CA HIS A 350 -14.65 8.74 -21.09
C HIS A 350 -14.23 10.17 -21.44
N VAL A 351 -13.71 10.93 -20.46
CA VAL A 351 -13.35 12.34 -20.63
C VAL A 351 -12.13 12.51 -21.55
N ALA A 352 -11.09 11.68 -21.38
CA ALA A 352 -9.92 11.73 -22.25
C ALA A 352 -10.26 11.34 -23.70
N ALA A 353 -11.12 10.32 -23.89
CA ALA A 353 -11.58 9.95 -25.23
C ALA A 353 -12.40 11.08 -25.86
N SER A 354 -13.27 11.76 -25.10
CA SER A 354 -14.04 12.91 -25.57
C SER A 354 -13.12 14.09 -25.96
N ALA A 355 -12.12 14.40 -25.15
CA ALA A 355 -11.15 15.46 -25.38
C ALA A 355 -10.27 15.21 -26.62
N THR A 356 -9.88 13.98 -26.87
CA THR A 356 -8.91 13.65 -27.94
C THR A 356 -9.57 13.30 -29.27
N ARG A 357 -10.84 12.91 -29.28
CA ARG A 357 -11.55 12.40 -30.49
C ARG A 357 -11.52 13.33 -31.69
N ALA A 358 -11.63 14.64 -31.46
CA ALA A 358 -11.62 15.63 -32.53
C ALA A 358 -10.22 15.91 -33.07
N HIS A 359 -9.18 15.50 -32.38
CA HIS A 359 -7.80 15.90 -32.65
C HIS A 359 -6.89 14.73 -33.05
N LEU A 360 -7.16 13.52 -32.55
CA LEU A 360 -6.36 12.33 -32.78
C LEU A 360 -7.18 11.28 -33.56
N PRO A 361 -6.78 10.93 -34.78
CA PRO A 361 -7.53 9.98 -35.60
C PRO A 361 -7.62 8.56 -35.01
N HIS A 362 -6.63 8.17 -34.21
CA HIS A 362 -6.58 6.82 -33.60
C HIS A 362 -7.06 6.76 -32.15
N THR A 363 -7.76 7.78 -31.62
CA THR A 363 -8.28 7.83 -30.26
C THR A 363 -9.04 6.55 -29.87
N ALA A 364 -9.96 6.08 -30.73
CA ALA A 364 -10.77 4.90 -30.44
C ALA A 364 -9.90 3.61 -30.29
N ALA A 365 -8.91 3.45 -31.18
CA ALA A 365 -7.99 2.33 -31.15
C ALA A 365 -7.11 2.35 -29.88
N MET A 366 -6.58 3.51 -29.52
CA MET A 366 -5.75 3.69 -28.32
C MET A 366 -6.57 3.47 -27.05
N THR A 367 -7.78 3.98 -26.97
CA THR A 367 -8.70 3.75 -25.83
C THR A 367 -8.97 2.25 -25.64
N GLU A 368 -9.31 1.54 -26.72
CA GLU A 368 -9.58 0.09 -26.63
C GLU A 368 -8.31 -0.69 -26.25
N MET A 369 -7.14 -0.29 -26.73
CA MET A 369 -5.89 -0.93 -26.37
C MET A 369 -5.54 -0.77 -24.89
N ILE A 370 -5.72 0.42 -24.32
CA ILE A 370 -5.56 0.64 -22.88
C ILE A 370 -6.56 -0.18 -22.07
N ARG A 371 -7.81 -0.27 -22.51
CA ARG A 371 -8.83 -1.13 -21.88
C ARG A 371 -8.43 -2.59 -21.88
N ARG A 372 -7.90 -3.12 -23.00
CA ARG A 372 -7.41 -4.50 -23.11
C ARG A 372 -6.20 -4.74 -22.21
N ARG A 373 -5.24 -3.82 -22.19
CA ARG A 373 -4.06 -3.90 -21.32
C ARG A 373 -4.46 -4.03 -19.85
N ARG A 374 -5.45 -3.26 -19.41
CA ARG A 374 -5.99 -3.36 -18.05
C ARG A 374 -6.79 -4.64 -17.81
N ALA A 375 -7.58 -5.10 -18.76
CA ALA A 375 -8.37 -6.32 -18.63
C ALA A 375 -7.53 -7.61 -18.51
N THR A 376 -6.28 -7.60 -18.98
CA THR A 376 -5.34 -8.73 -18.89
C THR A 376 -4.46 -8.72 -17.63
N GLY A 377 -4.81 -7.91 -16.63
CA GLY A 377 -4.00 -7.69 -15.44
C GLY A 377 -2.98 -6.59 -15.65
N GLY A 378 -3.43 -5.35 -15.53
CA GLY A 378 -2.58 -4.17 -15.67
C GLY A 378 -1.57 -4.03 -14.53
N PRO A 379 -0.73 -2.97 -14.58
CA PRO A 379 0.27 -2.71 -13.55
C PRO A 379 -0.30 -2.64 -12.14
N ALA A 380 -1.47 -2.00 -11.97
CA ALA A 380 -2.11 -1.85 -10.67
C ALA A 380 -2.47 -3.21 -10.04
N GLU A 381 -3.10 -4.09 -10.81
CA GLU A 381 -3.55 -5.40 -10.33
C GLU A 381 -2.38 -6.25 -9.87
N LYS A 382 -1.30 -6.29 -10.64
CA LYS A 382 -0.08 -7.03 -10.29
C LYS A 382 0.57 -6.50 -9.03
N THR A 383 0.65 -5.18 -8.90
CA THR A 383 1.30 -4.52 -7.75
C THR A 383 0.51 -4.73 -6.47
N PHE A 384 -0.80 -4.51 -6.49
CA PHE A 384 -1.62 -4.72 -5.30
C PHE A 384 -1.69 -6.20 -4.91
N ALA A 385 -1.68 -7.14 -5.88
CA ALA A 385 -1.59 -8.56 -5.59
C ALA A 385 -0.25 -8.90 -4.91
N GLY A 386 0.86 -8.35 -5.39
CA GLY A 386 2.19 -8.59 -4.81
C GLY A 386 2.42 -7.93 -3.45
N LEU A 387 1.93 -6.69 -3.26
CA LEU A 387 2.20 -5.91 -2.04
C LEU A 387 1.28 -6.27 -0.86
N VAL A 388 0.01 -6.44 -1.13
CA VAL A 388 -1.01 -6.60 -0.08
C VAL A 388 -1.89 -7.83 -0.28
N GLY A 389 -1.57 -8.70 -1.25
CA GLY A 389 -2.38 -9.86 -1.58
C GLY A 389 -3.77 -9.49 -2.13
N LEU A 390 -3.91 -8.31 -2.70
CA LEU A 390 -5.19 -7.76 -3.10
C LEU A 390 -5.42 -8.02 -4.59
N GLU A 391 -6.26 -8.99 -4.91
CA GLU A 391 -6.65 -9.31 -6.29
C GLU A 391 -7.77 -8.38 -6.76
N LEU A 392 -7.40 -7.34 -7.50
CA LEU A 392 -8.36 -6.43 -8.14
C LEU A 392 -8.98 -7.09 -9.38
N ARG A 393 -10.27 -6.89 -9.57
CA ARG A 393 -11.00 -7.37 -10.73
C ARG A 393 -11.43 -6.19 -11.62
N PRO A 394 -10.74 -5.91 -12.73
CA PRO A 394 -10.99 -4.71 -13.56
C PRO A 394 -12.29 -4.78 -14.38
N ARG A 395 -13.24 -5.63 -13.99
CA ARG A 395 -14.47 -5.88 -14.75
C ARG A 395 -15.39 -4.66 -14.81
N ARG A 396 -15.40 -3.83 -13.76
CA ARG A 396 -16.32 -2.68 -13.62
C ARG A 396 -15.89 -1.42 -14.36
N LEU A 397 -14.67 -1.38 -14.93
CA LEU A 397 -14.18 -0.20 -15.64
C LEU A 397 -15.05 0.17 -16.86
N ARG A 398 -15.51 -0.85 -17.60
CA ARG A 398 -16.40 -0.61 -18.76
C ARG A 398 -17.78 -0.12 -18.33
N ASP A 399 -18.29 -0.66 -17.23
CA ASP A 399 -19.58 -0.26 -16.67
C ASP A 399 -19.50 1.20 -16.20
N ALA A 400 -18.44 1.59 -15.51
CA ALA A 400 -18.18 2.95 -15.09
C ALA A 400 -18.03 3.91 -16.29
N ALA A 401 -17.28 3.55 -17.32
CA ALA A 401 -17.17 4.36 -18.54
C ALA A 401 -18.52 4.53 -19.23
N SER A 402 -19.36 3.48 -19.27
CA SER A 402 -20.72 3.53 -19.82
C SER A 402 -21.64 4.39 -18.96
N LEU A 403 -21.51 4.35 -17.64
CA LEU A 403 -22.26 5.20 -16.69
C LEU A 403 -21.95 6.68 -16.95
N PHE A 404 -20.67 7.07 -17.04
CA PHE A 404 -20.31 8.47 -17.30
C PHE A 404 -20.74 8.94 -18.70
N ALA A 405 -20.71 8.07 -19.70
CA ALA A 405 -21.22 8.38 -21.03
C ALA A 405 -22.75 8.61 -21.00
N ALA A 406 -23.50 7.76 -20.29
CA ALA A 406 -24.95 7.90 -20.16
C ALA A 406 -25.34 9.13 -19.33
N LEU A 407 -24.57 9.46 -18.28
CA LEU A 407 -24.76 10.71 -17.52
C LEU A 407 -24.55 11.93 -18.41
N GLU A 408 -23.45 11.97 -19.17
CA GLU A 408 -23.20 13.10 -20.07
C GLU A 408 -24.29 13.28 -21.11
N GLU A 409 -24.78 12.20 -21.68
CA GLU A 409 -25.91 12.24 -22.64
C GLU A 409 -27.19 12.76 -22.00
N ARG A 410 -27.47 12.42 -20.75
CA ARG A 410 -28.73 12.73 -20.06
C ARG A 410 -28.74 14.10 -19.39
N VAL A 411 -27.62 14.48 -18.73
CA VAL A 411 -27.53 15.68 -17.86
C VAL A 411 -26.37 16.62 -18.25
N GLY A 412 -25.65 16.33 -19.33
CA GLY A 412 -24.52 17.13 -19.79
C GLY A 412 -23.24 16.94 -18.99
N ALA A 413 -22.16 17.60 -19.41
CA ALA A 413 -20.86 17.50 -18.75
C ALA A 413 -20.90 17.94 -17.29
N SER A 414 -21.57 19.06 -16.99
CA SER A 414 -21.73 19.57 -15.62
C SER A 414 -22.46 18.57 -14.70
N GLY A 415 -23.51 17.93 -15.19
CA GLY A 415 -24.24 16.91 -14.40
C GLY A 415 -23.43 15.65 -14.23
N ARG A 416 -22.66 15.21 -15.25
CA ARG A 416 -21.72 14.10 -15.15
C ARG A 416 -20.64 14.38 -14.09
N ASP A 417 -20.06 15.59 -14.09
CA ASP A 417 -18.99 15.96 -13.16
C ASP A 417 -19.54 16.27 -11.76
N GLY A 418 -20.79 16.66 -11.66
CA GLY A 418 -21.49 16.95 -10.40
C GLY A 418 -21.58 15.75 -9.45
N VAL A 419 -21.50 14.50 -9.94
CA VAL A 419 -21.49 13.31 -9.09
C VAL A 419 -20.24 13.20 -8.21
N TRP A 420 -19.22 14.00 -8.48
CA TRP A 420 -18.01 14.07 -7.67
C TRP A 420 -18.07 15.10 -6.54
N ALA A 421 -19.19 15.82 -6.40
CA ALA A 421 -19.33 16.89 -5.40
C ALA A 421 -19.19 16.37 -3.96
N HIS A 422 -19.68 15.16 -3.67
CA HIS A 422 -19.61 14.55 -2.34
C HIS A 422 -19.57 13.02 -2.47
N PRO A 423 -18.94 12.27 -1.54
CA PRO A 423 -18.94 10.80 -1.54
C PRO A 423 -20.36 10.19 -1.60
N ASP A 424 -21.34 10.80 -0.94
CA ASP A 424 -22.72 10.28 -0.85
C ASP A 424 -23.51 10.40 -2.17
N VAL A 425 -23.09 11.30 -3.07
CA VAL A 425 -23.73 11.43 -4.39
C VAL A 425 -22.94 10.74 -5.49
N ALA A 426 -21.74 10.29 -5.19
CA ALA A 426 -20.94 9.50 -6.12
C ALA A 426 -21.58 8.12 -6.36
N PRO A 427 -21.44 7.55 -7.57
CA PRO A 427 -21.99 6.23 -7.85
C PRO A 427 -21.40 5.16 -6.92
N SER A 428 -22.24 4.25 -6.45
CA SER A 428 -21.86 3.07 -5.68
C SER A 428 -21.62 1.84 -6.58
N GLY A 429 -21.17 0.75 -5.98
CA GLY A 429 -21.10 -0.53 -6.69
C GLY A 429 -22.45 -1.02 -7.23
N ALA A 430 -23.54 -0.76 -6.52
CA ALA A 430 -24.90 -1.11 -6.97
C ALA A 430 -25.35 -0.26 -8.16
N ASP A 431 -24.90 1.01 -8.23
CA ASP A 431 -25.21 1.90 -9.35
C ASP A 431 -24.48 1.50 -10.64
N LEU A 432 -23.32 0.86 -10.53
CA LEU A 432 -22.64 0.24 -11.67
C LEU A 432 -23.39 -1.00 -12.20
N ASP A 433 -24.19 -1.65 -11.37
CA ASP A 433 -25.05 -2.77 -11.77
C ASP A 433 -26.38 -2.26 -12.36
N ASP A 434 -26.85 -1.03 -11.98
CA ASP A 434 -28.05 -0.38 -12.48
C ASP A 434 -27.76 1.05 -12.99
N ILE A 435 -27.01 1.14 -14.08
CA ILE A 435 -26.59 2.40 -14.70
C ILE A 435 -27.80 3.31 -15.03
N LEU A 436 -28.84 2.73 -15.62
CA LEU A 436 -30.01 3.53 -16.04
C LEU A 436 -30.78 4.08 -14.85
N GLY A 437 -30.93 3.30 -13.77
CA GLY A 437 -31.55 3.77 -12.55
C GLY A 437 -30.76 4.91 -11.90
N PHE A 438 -29.42 4.81 -11.86
CA PHE A 438 -28.59 5.90 -11.34
C PHE A 438 -28.71 7.18 -12.17
N VAL A 439 -28.64 7.08 -13.50
CA VAL A 439 -28.74 8.23 -14.41
C VAL A 439 -30.09 8.93 -14.24
N GLU A 440 -31.19 8.18 -14.08
CA GLU A 440 -32.52 8.77 -13.89
C GLU A 440 -32.66 9.43 -12.50
N ARG A 441 -32.13 8.80 -11.44
CA ARG A 441 -32.09 9.42 -10.09
C ARG A 441 -31.31 10.72 -10.12
N THR A 442 -30.14 10.74 -10.72
CA THR A 442 -29.29 11.94 -10.86
C THR A 442 -30.01 13.04 -11.63
N ALA A 443 -30.71 12.70 -12.72
CA ALA A 443 -31.47 13.65 -13.54
C ALA A 443 -32.65 14.27 -12.78
N THR A 444 -33.19 13.57 -11.78
CA THR A 444 -34.30 14.04 -10.96
C THR A 444 -33.87 14.68 -9.63
N GLY A 445 -32.56 14.80 -9.38
CA GLY A 445 -32.00 15.42 -8.19
C GLY A 445 -31.79 14.45 -7.02
N GLY A 446 -31.82 13.13 -7.27
CA GLY A 446 -31.51 12.08 -6.30
C GLY A 446 -29.99 11.80 -6.22
N GLY A 447 -29.56 11.18 -5.11
CA GLY A 447 -28.18 10.72 -4.90
C GLY A 447 -27.93 9.27 -5.34
N SER A 448 -26.86 8.65 -4.83
CA SER A 448 -26.54 7.23 -5.05
C SER A 448 -27.63 6.30 -4.49
N SER A 449 -27.66 5.03 -4.94
CA SER A 449 -28.61 4.04 -4.40
C SER A 449 -28.42 3.82 -2.90
N GLU A 450 -27.17 3.83 -2.41
CA GLU A 450 -26.87 3.74 -0.97
C GLU A 450 -27.42 4.93 -0.19
N SER A 451 -27.31 6.14 -0.73
CA SER A 451 -27.90 7.35 -0.13
C SER A 451 -29.43 7.26 -0.11
N ALA A 452 -30.04 6.81 -1.21
CA ALA A 452 -31.50 6.63 -1.28
C ALA A 452 -32.00 5.55 -0.29
N ASP A 453 -31.26 4.47 -0.10
CA ASP A 453 -31.58 3.43 0.87
C ASP A 453 -31.45 3.93 2.32
N LEU A 454 -30.43 4.75 2.62
CA LEU A 454 -30.25 5.37 3.93
C LEU A 454 -31.37 6.38 4.22
N ASP A 455 -31.76 7.20 3.26
CA ASP A 455 -32.85 8.14 3.39
C ASP A 455 -34.19 7.41 3.61
N ALA A 456 -34.46 6.33 2.90
CA ALA A 456 -35.63 5.49 3.10
C ALA A 456 -35.65 4.81 4.48
N ALA A 457 -34.50 4.34 4.95
CA ALA A 457 -34.33 3.76 6.30
C ALA A 457 -34.56 4.84 7.38
N LEU A 458 -34.00 6.04 7.19
CA LEU A 458 -34.19 7.16 8.10
C LEU A 458 -35.66 7.59 8.16
N GLU A 459 -36.34 7.71 7.01
CA GLU A 459 -37.78 8.02 6.96
C GLU A 459 -38.60 6.94 7.65
N SER A 460 -38.22 5.66 7.55
CA SER A 460 -38.89 4.56 8.25
C SER A 460 -38.73 4.70 9.77
N ILE A 461 -37.55 5.01 10.26
CA ILE A 461 -37.26 5.22 11.68
C ILE A 461 -38.03 6.45 12.22
N LEU A 462 -38.05 7.54 11.46
CA LEU A 462 -38.76 8.75 11.84
C LEU A 462 -40.29 8.51 11.91
N ARG A 463 -40.85 7.73 10.97
CA ARG A 463 -42.25 7.36 10.95
C ARG A 463 -42.64 6.48 12.14
N GLU A 464 -41.79 5.48 12.47
CA GLU A 464 -41.97 4.64 13.66
C GLU A 464 -41.87 5.44 14.97
N ALA A 465 -41.01 6.45 15.03
CA ALA A 465 -40.90 7.35 16.19
C ALA A 465 -42.13 8.24 16.36
N ASP A 466 -42.69 8.75 15.27
CA ASP A 466 -43.93 9.54 15.28
C ASP A 466 -45.16 8.69 15.64
N GLU A 467 -45.23 7.45 15.16
CA GLU A 467 -46.30 6.51 15.52
C GLU A 467 -46.19 6.04 16.97
N GLY A 468 -44.96 5.84 17.48
CA GLY A 468 -44.70 5.47 18.88
C GLY A 468 -44.94 6.63 19.88
N GLY A 469 -44.81 7.88 19.46
CA GLY A 469 -45.04 9.09 20.26
C GLY A 469 -46.52 9.44 20.46
N SER A 470 -47.44 8.88 19.66
CA SER A 470 -48.88 9.16 19.73
C SER A 470 -49.66 8.30 20.70
N GLY A 471 -49.01 7.37 21.44
CA GLY A 471 -49.68 6.35 22.25
C GLY A 471 -49.79 6.62 23.74
N GLU A 472 -49.21 7.66 24.32
CA GLU A 472 -49.32 7.96 25.75
C GLU A 472 -49.91 9.34 26.04
N GLY A 473 -51.14 9.55 25.68
CA GLY A 473 -52.01 10.69 26.04
C GLY A 473 -53.39 10.24 26.42
N GLY A 474 -53.51 9.27 27.36
CA GLY A 474 -54.79 8.70 27.80
C GLY A 474 -55.05 8.89 29.28
N SER A 475 -55.81 9.94 29.57
CA SER A 475 -56.87 9.96 30.60
C SER A 475 -56.55 9.53 32.04
N ALA A 476 -56.41 10.48 32.94
CA ALA A 476 -56.81 10.31 34.34
C ALA A 476 -57.86 11.35 34.72
N THR A 477 -59.09 10.90 34.67
CA THR A 477 -60.27 11.59 35.22
C THR A 477 -60.32 11.51 36.75
N GLY A 478 -60.49 12.65 37.40
CA GLY A 478 -61.45 12.83 38.43
C GLY A 478 -61.20 12.34 39.85
N GLY A 479 -61.09 13.25 40.80
CA GLY A 479 -61.23 12.97 42.22
C GLY A 479 -61.21 14.25 43.06
N SER A 480 -62.44 14.72 43.43
CA SER A 480 -62.77 15.90 44.17
C SER A 480 -62.06 16.14 45.50
N GLY A 481 -61.82 17.41 45.79
CA GLY A 481 -61.60 18.23 46.92
C GLY A 481 -62.11 17.81 48.35
N PRO A 482 -62.26 18.69 49.36
CA PRO A 482 -61.68 20.02 49.58
C PRO A 482 -61.00 20.13 50.99
N GLY A 483 -60.36 21.18 51.36
CA GLY A 483 -60.01 21.49 52.74
C GLY A 483 -58.83 22.42 52.94
N SER A 484 -59.11 23.73 52.91
CA SER A 484 -58.35 24.70 53.70
C SER A 484 -58.87 24.64 55.16
N PRO A 485 -58.13 25.04 56.23
CA PRO A 485 -57.79 26.44 56.43
C PRO A 485 -56.48 26.77 57.20
N THR A 486 -56.13 28.05 57.06
CA THR A 486 -55.65 29.03 58.04
C THR A 486 -54.35 28.79 58.80
N THR A 487 -53.54 29.76 58.56
CA THR A 487 -52.51 30.49 59.36
C THR A 487 -52.74 30.56 60.90
N PRO A 488 -51.76 30.91 61.76
CA PRO A 488 -51.04 32.17 61.65
C PRO A 488 -49.53 32.05 61.33
#